data_8c013f5fa65c0751694d926db5219295
#
_entry.id   8c013f5fa65c0751694d926db5219295
#
_cell.length_a   1.000
_cell.length_b   1.000
_cell.length_c   1.000
_cell.angle_alpha   90.00
_cell.angle_beta   90.00
_cell.angle_gamma   90.00
#
_symmetry.space_group_name_H-M   'P 1'
#
loop_
_entity.id
_entity.type
_entity.pdbx_description
1 polymer ?
#
loop_
_entity_poly.entity_id
_entity_poly.type
_entity_poly.pdbx_seq_one_letter_code
_entity_poly.pdbx_strand_id
1 'polypeptide(L)'
;MAKITTAERVSREASDNFVFQRSLLAYHAAAQRIGGDVLEIGTGAGYGIEVVAPHARSFITVDKFAPAAELTRHPHVEFHQAVVPPLAFAANSFDFVISFQVIEHIKRDAEFVREIHRVLRPGGRFIVTTPNAPMSLTRNPWHVREYTAEQLRRLLAARFSEIETLGVFGNEKVMDYYAENRRGVERITRFDILDLQHRLPRWMLQIPYDILNRMNRRKLLRENTGLTTSIRMDDYRIEPVGDGCFDLFYIAVK
;
A
#
# COMPACT_ATOMS: atom_id res chain seq x y z
N MET A 1 -19.58 16.18 10.62
CA MET A 1 -18.52 15.53 11.42
C MET A 1 -17.29 15.43 10.55
N ALA A 2 -16.13 15.99 10.97
CA ALA A 2 -14.88 15.85 10.24
C ALA A 2 -14.53 14.36 10.14
N LYS A 3 -14.39 13.83 8.92
CA LYS A 3 -13.91 12.47 8.69
C LYS A 3 -12.50 12.38 9.30
N ILE A 4 -12.36 11.61 10.38
CA ILE A 4 -11.04 11.26 10.93
C ILE A 4 -10.35 10.43 9.84
N THR A 5 -9.45 11.06 9.10
CA THR A 5 -8.60 10.35 8.14
C THR A 5 -7.57 9.60 8.97
N THR A 6 -7.66 8.28 9.00
CA THR A 6 -6.67 7.44 9.69
C THR A 6 -5.31 7.54 8.99
N ALA A 7 -4.22 7.24 9.69
CA ALA A 7 -2.87 7.24 9.10
C ALA A 7 -2.71 6.25 7.93
N GLU A 8 -3.65 5.32 7.77
CA GLU A 8 -3.70 4.33 6.68
C GLU A 8 -4.10 4.91 5.32
N ARG A 9 -4.88 6.01 5.29
CA ARG A 9 -5.31 6.61 4.03
C ARG A 9 -4.32 7.68 3.61
N VAL A 10 -3.51 7.33 2.63
CA VAL A 10 -2.61 8.28 1.97
C VAL A 10 -3.44 9.33 1.26
N SER A 11 -3.12 10.59 1.54
CA SER A 11 -3.80 11.75 0.94
C SER A 11 -2.83 12.54 0.05
N ARG A 12 -3.40 13.50 -0.72
CA ARG A 12 -2.60 14.47 -1.51
C ARG A 12 -2.07 15.63 -0.68
N GLU A 13 -2.25 15.59 0.65
CA GLU A 13 -1.68 16.63 1.52
C GLU A 13 -0.14 16.63 1.46
N ALA A 14 0.46 17.80 1.51
CA ALA A 14 1.91 17.93 1.43
C ALA A 14 2.67 17.14 2.52
N SER A 15 2.05 16.93 3.68
CA SER A 15 2.62 16.11 4.77
C SER A 15 2.69 14.62 4.45
N ASP A 16 1.87 14.15 3.50
CA ASP A 16 1.83 12.75 3.05
C ASP A 16 2.66 12.52 1.78
N ASN A 17 3.28 13.57 1.22
CA ASN A 17 3.91 13.55 -0.10
C ASN A 17 4.88 12.39 -0.29
N PHE A 18 5.72 12.10 0.70
CA PHE A 18 6.67 10.97 0.67
C PHE A 18 5.99 9.63 0.37
N VAL A 19 4.89 9.33 1.04
CA VAL A 19 4.16 8.08 0.84
C VAL A 19 3.29 8.15 -0.41
N PHE A 20 2.70 9.32 -0.69
CA PHE A 20 1.85 9.51 -1.87
C PHE A 20 2.61 9.28 -3.18
N GLN A 21 3.80 9.89 -3.35
CA GLN A 21 4.59 9.74 -4.56
C GLN A 21 5.06 8.30 -4.78
N ARG A 22 5.41 7.60 -3.70
CA ARG A 22 5.77 6.19 -3.72
C ARG A 22 4.60 5.29 -4.13
N SER A 23 3.42 5.56 -3.58
CA SER A 23 2.20 4.84 -3.96
C SER A 23 1.81 5.13 -5.42
N LEU A 24 1.97 6.37 -5.87
CA LEU A 24 1.68 6.77 -7.25
C LEU A 24 2.57 6.00 -8.25
N LEU A 25 3.86 5.81 -7.94
CA LEU A 25 4.76 5.00 -8.76
C LEU A 25 4.23 3.57 -8.94
N ALA A 26 3.71 2.95 -7.88
CA ALA A 26 3.16 1.60 -7.96
C ALA A 26 1.98 1.52 -8.95
N TYR A 27 1.09 2.51 -8.93
CA TYR A 27 -0.02 2.60 -9.89
C TYR A 27 0.47 2.80 -11.32
N HIS A 28 1.43 3.67 -11.56
CA HIS A 28 2.00 3.88 -12.90
C HIS A 28 2.72 2.63 -13.42
N ALA A 29 3.45 1.94 -12.55
CA ALA A 29 4.13 0.69 -12.91
C ALA A 29 3.12 -0.44 -13.23
N ALA A 30 2.00 -0.50 -12.52
CA ALA A 30 0.92 -1.42 -12.83
C ALA A 30 0.24 -1.05 -14.16
N ALA A 31 -0.06 0.23 -14.39
CA ALA A 31 -0.71 0.72 -15.60
C ALA A 31 0.03 0.33 -16.88
N GLN A 32 1.37 0.24 -16.84
CA GLN A 32 2.19 -0.23 -17.97
C GLN A 32 2.11 -1.74 -18.21
N ARG A 33 1.50 -2.51 -17.32
CA ARG A 33 1.50 -3.99 -17.34
C ARG A 33 0.11 -4.59 -17.47
N ILE A 34 -0.93 -3.82 -17.15
CA ILE A 34 -2.30 -4.30 -17.12
C ILE A 34 -3.02 -4.14 -18.46
N GLY A 35 -4.12 -4.87 -18.59
CA GLY A 35 -5.06 -4.80 -19.71
C GLY A 35 -6.25 -5.72 -19.45
N GLY A 36 -7.27 -5.70 -20.29
CA GLY A 36 -8.43 -6.57 -20.13
C GLY A 36 -9.27 -6.22 -18.88
N ASP A 37 -9.73 -7.24 -18.16
CA ASP A 37 -10.59 -7.09 -17.00
C ASP A 37 -9.74 -7.02 -15.74
N VAL A 38 -9.83 -5.91 -15.01
CA VAL A 38 -8.98 -5.60 -13.85
C VAL A 38 -9.81 -5.49 -12.58
N LEU A 39 -9.35 -6.13 -11.52
CA LEU A 39 -9.86 -5.97 -10.15
C LEU A 39 -8.83 -5.23 -9.31
N GLU A 40 -9.21 -4.11 -8.72
CA GLU A 40 -8.46 -3.47 -7.65
C GLU A 40 -9.04 -3.84 -6.29
N ILE A 41 -8.18 -4.23 -5.35
CA ILE A 41 -8.56 -4.45 -3.95
C ILE A 41 -7.89 -3.38 -3.10
N GLY A 42 -8.70 -2.50 -2.49
CA GLY A 42 -8.24 -1.36 -1.71
C GLY A 42 -8.30 -0.04 -2.50
N THR A 43 -9.51 0.41 -2.84
CA THR A 43 -9.74 1.70 -3.53
C THR A 43 -9.11 2.89 -2.82
N GLY A 44 -9.10 2.87 -1.48
CA GLY A 44 -8.57 3.95 -0.66
C GLY A 44 -9.21 5.31 -0.95
N ALA A 45 -8.39 6.29 -1.32
CA ALA A 45 -8.85 7.62 -1.72
C ALA A 45 -9.24 7.72 -3.22
N GLY A 46 -9.06 6.65 -4.00
CA GLY A 46 -9.44 6.58 -5.41
C GLY A 46 -8.47 7.23 -6.41
N TYR A 47 -7.34 7.77 -5.94
CA TYR A 47 -6.39 8.44 -6.84
C TYR A 47 -5.71 7.51 -7.85
N GLY A 48 -5.63 6.21 -7.54
CA GLY A 48 -5.05 5.20 -8.43
C GLY A 48 -5.94 4.90 -9.65
N ILE A 49 -7.26 5.09 -9.51
CA ILE A 49 -8.22 4.82 -10.58
C ILE A 49 -7.92 5.65 -11.83
N GLU A 50 -7.61 6.94 -11.65
CA GLU A 50 -7.27 7.85 -12.75
C GLU A 50 -6.03 7.37 -13.55
N VAL A 51 -5.14 6.63 -12.90
CA VAL A 51 -3.92 6.11 -13.51
C VAL A 51 -4.17 4.77 -14.22
N VAL A 52 -4.95 3.90 -13.59
CA VAL A 52 -5.07 2.48 -14.01
C VAL A 52 -6.27 2.26 -14.92
N ALA A 53 -7.44 2.88 -14.65
CA ALA A 53 -8.66 2.64 -15.39
C ALA A 53 -8.53 2.88 -16.91
N PRO A 54 -7.78 3.89 -17.41
CA PRO A 54 -7.61 4.09 -18.85
C PRO A 54 -6.96 2.91 -19.59
N HIS A 55 -6.27 2.02 -18.89
CA HIS A 55 -5.58 0.86 -19.44
C HIS A 55 -6.40 -0.44 -19.37
N ALA A 56 -7.55 -0.41 -18.68
CA ALA A 56 -8.43 -1.56 -18.49
C ALA A 56 -9.61 -1.54 -19.48
N ARG A 57 -10.06 -2.70 -19.93
CA ARG A 57 -11.33 -2.86 -20.64
C ARG A 57 -12.51 -2.69 -19.69
N SER A 58 -12.44 -3.33 -18.53
CA SER A 58 -13.33 -3.13 -17.38
C SER A 58 -12.48 -3.01 -16.12
N PHE A 59 -12.90 -2.17 -15.19
CA PHE A 59 -12.20 -1.93 -13.95
C PHE A 59 -13.16 -1.99 -12.78
N ILE A 60 -13.03 -3.02 -11.96
CA ILE A 60 -13.78 -3.15 -10.72
C ILE A 60 -12.85 -2.82 -9.55
N THR A 61 -13.31 -1.99 -8.61
CA THR A 61 -12.55 -1.66 -7.42
C THR A 61 -13.36 -1.96 -6.16
N VAL A 62 -12.71 -2.54 -5.15
CA VAL A 62 -13.35 -3.00 -3.90
C VAL A 62 -12.68 -2.36 -2.69
N ASP A 63 -13.48 -1.81 -1.79
CA ASP A 63 -13.00 -1.32 -0.48
C ASP A 63 -14.06 -1.55 0.60
N LYS A 64 -13.63 -1.68 1.85
CA LYS A 64 -14.53 -1.75 3.02
C LYS A 64 -15.30 -0.45 3.26
N PHE A 65 -14.80 0.67 2.77
CA PHE A 65 -15.43 1.99 2.88
C PHE A 65 -15.71 2.58 1.51
N ALA A 66 -16.86 3.24 1.39
CA ALA A 66 -17.14 4.01 0.19
C ALA A 66 -16.04 5.08 -0.04
N PRO A 67 -15.54 5.24 -1.27
CA PRO A 67 -14.60 6.30 -1.60
C PRO A 67 -15.26 7.67 -1.43
N ALA A 68 -14.43 8.71 -1.27
CA ALA A 68 -14.92 10.08 -1.42
C ALA A 68 -15.40 10.25 -2.88
N ALA A 69 -16.56 10.91 -3.06
CA ALA A 69 -17.26 11.05 -4.34
C ALA A 69 -16.33 11.35 -5.52
N GLU A 70 -16.66 10.78 -6.67
CA GLU A 70 -16.12 11.01 -8.05
C GLU A 70 -15.42 9.81 -8.72
N LEU A 71 -15.80 8.56 -8.39
CA LEU A 71 -15.42 7.40 -9.20
C LEU A 71 -16.13 7.39 -10.58
N THR A 72 -17.07 8.31 -10.79
CA THR A 72 -17.98 8.33 -11.96
C THR A 72 -17.39 8.91 -13.24
N ARG A 73 -16.12 9.34 -13.24
CA ARG A 73 -15.50 9.90 -14.45
C ARG A 73 -15.22 8.88 -15.56
N HIS A 74 -15.12 7.60 -15.18
CA HIS A 74 -14.84 6.52 -16.11
C HIS A 74 -16.03 5.56 -16.16
N PRO A 75 -16.80 5.49 -17.26
CA PRO A 75 -18.05 4.70 -17.35
C PRO A 75 -17.83 3.19 -17.23
N HIS A 76 -16.60 2.70 -17.40
CA HIS A 76 -16.22 1.29 -17.24
C HIS A 76 -15.63 0.96 -15.86
N VAL A 77 -15.71 1.90 -14.91
CA VAL A 77 -15.27 1.70 -13.52
C VAL A 77 -16.48 1.42 -12.64
N GLU A 78 -16.42 0.32 -11.91
CA GLU A 78 -17.45 -0.08 -10.95
C GLU A 78 -16.86 -0.22 -9.55
N PHE A 79 -17.54 0.33 -8.55
CA PHE A 79 -17.14 0.23 -7.14
C PHE A 79 -18.02 -0.74 -6.38
N HIS A 80 -17.42 -1.67 -5.65
CA HIS A 80 -18.08 -2.58 -4.74
C HIS A 80 -17.64 -2.33 -3.29
N GLN A 81 -18.58 -2.05 -2.40
CA GLN A 81 -18.26 -1.96 -0.99
C GLN A 81 -18.31 -3.34 -0.35
N ALA A 82 -17.15 -3.87 0.04
CA ALA A 82 -17.05 -5.20 0.66
C ALA A 82 -15.82 -5.31 1.57
N VAL A 83 -15.91 -6.23 2.53
CA VAL A 83 -14.77 -6.69 3.34
C VAL A 83 -14.22 -7.96 2.71
N VAL A 84 -12.93 -8.00 2.49
CA VAL A 84 -12.26 -9.13 1.84
C VAL A 84 -11.27 -9.81 2.80
N PRO A 85 -10.99 -11.12 2.71
CA PRO A 85 -11.75 -12.13 1.94
C PRO A 85 -13.09 -12.49 2.60
N PRO A 86 -14.07 -13.10 1.88
CA PRO A 86 -13.98 -13.62 0.52
C PRO A 86 -14.16 -12.56 -0.58
N LEU A 87 -13.88 -12.92 -1.85
CA LEU A 87 -14.20 -12.10 -3.01
C LEU A 87 -15.50 -12.59 -3.67
N ALA A 88 -16.51 -11.71 -3.78
CA ALA A 88 -17.83 -12.03 -4.32
C ALA A 88 -17.85 -12.05 -5.86
N PHE A 89 -16.82 -12.60 -6.50
CA PHE A 89 -16.69 -12.74 -7.94
C PHE A 89 -16.54 -14.19 -8.34
N ALA A 90 -16.95 -14.53 -9.56
CA ALA A 90 -16.78 -15.87 -10.11
C ALA A 90 -15.28 -16.23 -10.28
N ALA A 91 -14.97 -17.53 -10.33
CA ALA A 91 -13.62 -17.95 -10.69
C ALA A 91 -13.28 -17.56 -12.13
N ASN A 92 -12.00 -17.26 -12.40
CA ASN A 92 -11.50 -16.93 -13.72
C ASN A 92 -12.21 -15.72 -14.37
N SER A 93 -12.48 -14.66 -13.60
CA SER A 93 -13.16 -13.44 -14.06
C SER A 93 -12.22 -12.33 -14.52
N PHE A 94 -11.00 -12.28 -13.98
CA PHE A 94 -10.09 -11.16 -14.19
C PHE A 94 -8.78 -11.59 -14.85
N ASP A 95 -8.26 -10.70 -15.70
CA ASP A 95 -6.93 -10.83 -16.29
C ASP A 95 -5.86 -10.32 -15.33
N PHE A 96 -6.20 -9.29 -14.53
CA PHE A 96 -5.32 -8.72 -13.51
C PHE A 96 -6.07 -8.47 -12.20
N VAL A 97 -5.38 -8.72 -11.11
CA VAL A 97 -5.76 -8.24 -9.78
C VAL A 97 -4.63 -7.35 -9.28
N ILE A 98 -4.94 -6.14 -8.82
CA ILE A 98 -3.99 -5.24 -8.17
C ILE A 98 -4.43 -4.99 -6.73
N SER A 99 -3.45 -4.92 -5.80
CA SER A 99 -3.73 -4.65 -4.40
C SER A 99 -2.52 -3.97 -3.76
N PHE A 100 -2.66 -2.68 -3.45
CA PHE A 100 -1.56 -1.87 -2.96
C PHE A 100 -1.81 -1.39 -1.53
N GLN A 101 -0.87 -1.75 -0.61
CA GLN A 101 -0.92 -1.43 0.80
C GLN A 101 -2.22 -1.94 1.48
N VAL A 102 -2.55 -3.21 1.26
CA VAL A 102 -3.77 -3.85 1.78
C VAL A 102 -3.47 -5.14 2.53
N ILE A 103 -2.59 -6.00 1.99
CA ILE A 103 -2.36 -7.35 2.53
C ILE A 103 -1.86 -7.33 3.98
N GLU A 104 -1.15 -6.27 4.38
CA GLU A 104 -0.70 -6.04 5.76
C GLU A 104 -1.85 -5.87 6.76
N HIS A 105 -3.04 -5.50 6.29
CA HIS A 105 -4.26 -5.35 7.09
C HIS A 105 -5.10 -6.62 7.16
N ILE A 106 -4.79 -7.62 6.34
CA ILE A 106 -5.59 -8.83 6.20
C ILE A 106 -5.17 -9.89 7.22
N LYS A 107 -6.10 -10.27 8.12
CA LYS A 107 -5.84 -11.34 9.11
C LYS A 107 -5.67 -12.72 8.47
N ARG A 108 -6.50 -13.02 7.46
CA ARG A 108 -6.54 -14.30 6.74
C ARG A 108 -5.86 -14.17 5.37
N ASP A 109 -4.57 -13.81 5.38
CA ASP A 109 -3.78 -13.54 4.18
C ASP A 109 -3.66 -14.75 3.23
N ALA A 110 -3.52 -15.95 3.75
CA ALA A 110 -3.51 -17.17 2.93
C ALA A 110 -4.85 -17.39 2.20
N GLU A 111 -5.98 -17.05 2.84
CA GLU A 111 -7.29 -17.08 2.21
C GLU A 111 -7.44 -15.95 1.19
N PHE A 112 -6.93 -14.77 1.49
CA PHE A 112 -6.91 -13.63 0.57
C PHE A 112 -6.15 -13.97 -0.73
N VAL A 113 -4.96 -14.54 -0.61
CA VAL A 113 -4.15 -14.98 -1.75
C VAL A 113 -4.85 -16.10 -2.53
N ARG A 114 -5.52 -17.04 -1.84
CA ARG A 114 -6.33 -18.09 -2.48
C ARG A 114 -7.49 -17.52 -3.29
N GLU A 115 -8.22 -16.56 -2.75
CA GLU A 115 -9.35 -15.91 -3.42
C GLU A 115 -8.90 -15.12 -4.65
N ILE A 116 -7.78 -14.39 -4.56
CA ILE A 116 -7.17 -13.71 -5.70
C ILE A 116 -6.80 -14.71 -6.79
N HIS A 117 -6.13 -15.80 -6.44
CA HIS A 117 -5.81 -16.86 -7.39
C HIS A 117 -7.08 -17.47 -8.01
N ARG A 118 -8.15 -17.64 -7.25
CA ARG A 118 -9.43 -18.21 -7.75
C ARG A 118 -10.06 -17.30 -8.81
N VAL A 119 -10.10 -15.98 -8.56
CA VAL A 119 -10.78 -15.04 -9.47
C VAL A 119 -9.93 -14.68 -10.70
N LEU A 120 -8.62 -14.84 -10.66
CA LEU A 120 -7.75 -14.68 -11.82
C LEU A 120 -8.00 -15.80 -12.85
N ARG A 121 -7.94 -15.45 -14.14
CA ARG A 121 -7.89 -16.39 -15.26
C ARG A 121 -6.57 -17.15 -15.28
N PRO A 122 -6.49 -18.33 -15.90
CA PRO A 122 -5.19 -18.94 -16.21
C PRO A 122 -4.29 -17.97 -16.99
N GLY A 123 -3.04 -17.79 -16.54
CA GLY A 123 -2.11 -16.79 -17.08
C GLY A 123 -2.35 -15.37 -16.57
N GLY A 124 -3.41 -15.14 -15.79
CA GLY A 124 -3.69 -13.85 -15.16
C GLY A 124 -2.67 -13.49 -14.08
N ARG A 125 -2.53 -12.21 -13.77
CA ARG A 125 -1.46 -11.70 -12.91
C ARG A 125 -2.00 -10.98 -11.69
N PHE A 126 -1.36 -11.21 -10.56
CA PHE A 126 -1.56 -10.47 -9.31
C PHE A 126 -0.39 -9.51 -9.10
N ILE A 127 -0.65 -8.21 -9.01
CA ILE A 127 0.34 -7.19 -8.67
C ILE A 127 0.05 -6.69 -7.27
N VAL A 128 1.00 -6.85 -6.37
CA VAL A 128 0.84 -6.50 -4.95
C VAL A 128 1.97 -5.62 -4.45
N THR A 129 1.61 -4.61 -3.65
CA THR A 129 2.60 -3.89 -2.83
C THR A 129 2.23 -3.95 -1.35
N THR A 130 3.24 -3.97 -0.51
CA THR A 130 3.12 -3.91 0.95
C THR A 130 4.41 -3.35 1.54
N PRO A 131 4.39 -2.69 2.72
CA PRO A 131 5.61 -2.21 3.36
C PRO A 131 6.62 -3.35 3.56
N ASN A 132 7.88 -3.04 3.35
CA ASN A 132 8.98 -3.94 3.68
C ASN A 132 9.33 -3.81 5.17
N ALA A 133 9.10 -4.85 5.95
CA ALA A 133 9.25 -4.84 7.40
C ALA A 133 10.58 -4.26 7.92
N PRO A 134 11.77 -4.55 7.31
CA PRO A 134 13.03 -3.94 7.74
C PRO A 134 13.11 -2.42 7.61
N MET A 135 12.26 -1.80 6.78
CA MET A 135 12.22 -0.35 6.58
C MET A 135 11.16 0.36 7.42
N SER A 136 10.37 -0.38 8.20
CA SER A 136 9.40 0.20 9.14
C SER A 136 10.10 0.78 10.35
N LEU A 137 9.79 2.03 10.67
CA LEU A 137 10.41 2.75 11.80
C LEU A 137 9.77 2.44 13.15
N THR A 138 8.50 2.04 13.14
CA THR A 138 7.75 1.67 14.35
C THR A 138 6.71 0.61 13.99
N ARG A 139 6.20 -0.08 15.01
CA ARG A 139 5.05 -0.96 14.83
C ARG A 139 3.81 -0.13 14.49
N ASN A 140 3.25 -0.33 13.29
CA ASN A 140 1.97 0.25 12.92
C ASN A 140 0.83 -0.59 13.53
N PRO A 141 0.00 -0.04 14.44
CA PRO A 141 -1.07 -0.80 15.10
C PRO A 141 -2.24 -1.17 14.15
N TRP A 142 -2.32 -0.55 12.98
CA TRP A 142 -3.28 -0.89 11.94
C TRP A 142 -2.85 -2.10 11.11
N HIS A 143 -1.55 -2.38 11.01
CA HIS A 143 -1.05 -3.55 10.30
C HIS A 143 -1.22 -4.82 11.16
N VAL A 144 -1.82 -5.84 10.60
CA VAL A 144 -1.88 -7.16 11.25
C VAL A 144 -0.50 -7.78 11.28
N ARG A 145 0.26 -7.59 10.18
CA ARG A 145 1.67 -7.96 10.03
C ARG A 145 2.32 -7.10 8.96
N GLU A 146 3.62 -7.02 9.00
CA GLU A 146 4.45 -6.54 7.91
C GLU A 146 5.31 -7.69 7.43
N TYR A 147 5.62 -7.71 6.15
CA TYR A 147 6.31 -8.81 5.51
C TYR A 147 7.77 -8.46 5.24
N THR A 148 8.66 -9.43 5.43
CA THR A 148 9.94 -9.43 4.75
C THR A 148 9.76 -9.94 3.31
N ALA A 149 10.75 -9.67 2.46
CA ALA A 149 10.74 -10.13 1.07
C ALA A 149 10.46 -11.64 0.96
N GLU A 150 11.14 -12.44 1.78
CA GLU A 150 11.00 -13.89 1.76
C GLU A 150 9.63 -14.37 2.30
N GLN A 151 9.08 -13.69 3.32
CA GLN A 151 7.77 -14.03 3.86
C GLN A 151 6.66 -13.81 2.82
N LEU A 152 6.68 -12.66 2.11
CA LEU A 152 5.70 -12.40 1.04
C LEU A 152 5.86 -13.40 -0.11
N ARG A 153 7.11 -13.67 -0.53
CA ARG A 153 7.40 -14.64 -1.58
C ARG A 153 6.84 -16.01 -1.24
N ARG A 154 7.08 -16.52 -0.02
CA ARG A 154 6.54 -17.82 0.44
C ARG A 154 5.02 -17.85 0.46
N LEU A 155 4.38 -16.78 0.91
CA LEU A 155 2.92 -16.69 0.94
C LEU A 155 2.32 -16.81 -0.48
N LEU A 156 2.90 -16.10 -1.45
CA LEU A 156 2.46 -16.13 -2.84
C LEU A 156 2.79 -17.48 -3.51
N ALA A 157 3.96 -18.03 -3.27
CA ALA A 157 4.41 -19.32 -3.84
C ALA A 157 3.53 -20.52 -3.44
N ALA A 158 2.71 -20.39 -2.40
CA ALA A 158 1.73 -21.39 -2.05
C ALA A 158 0.63 -21.58 -3.11
N ARG A 159 0.46 -20.63 -4.04
CA ARG A 159 -0.60 -20.62 -5.05
C ARG A 159 -0.14 -20.25 -6.47
N PHE A 160 0.86 -19.40 -6.59
CA PHE A 160 1.37 -18.89 -7.86
C PHE A 160 2.65 -19.62 -8.26
N SER A 161 2.78 -19.95 -9.53
CA SER A 161 3.94 -20.68 -10.06
C SER A 161 5.15 -19.80 -10.35
N GLU A 162 4.89 -18.58 -10.78
CA GLU A 162 5.93 -17.60 -11.13
C GLU A 162 5.72 -16.34 -10.31
N ILE A 163 6.80 -15.83 -9.71
CA ILE A 163 6.77 -14.62 -8.88
C ILE A 163 7.98 -13.77 -9.21
N GLU A 164 7.72 -12.62 -9.83
CA GLU A 164 8.71 -11.56 -9.98
C GLU A 164 8.77 -10.75 -8.68
N THR A 165 9.96 -10.68 -8.09
CA THR A 165 10.19 -10.04 -6.80
C THR A 165 10.95 -8.73 -6.98
N LEU A 166 10.23 -7.62 -6.89
CA LEU A 166 10.74 -6.27 -7.02
C LEU A 166 10.56 -5.50 -5.70
N GLY A 167 11.26 -4.39 -5.57
CA GLY A 167 11.14 -3.47 -4.44
C GLY A 167 11.11 -2.03 -4.91
N VAL A 168 10.49 -1.15 -4.13
CA VAL A 168 10.47 0.28 -4.36
C VAL A 168 11.60 0.93 -3.57
N PHE A 169 12.53 1.57 -4.27
CA PHE A 169 13.68 2.27 -3.69
C PHE A 169 13.54 3.77 -3.89
N GLY A 170 14.17 4.54 -3.03
CA GLY A 170 14.32 5.99 -3.17
C GLY A 170 15.73 6.40 -3.56
N ASN A 171 15.87 7.56 -4.20
CA ASN A 171 17.15 8.20 -4.42
C ASN A 171 17.67 8.85 -3.12
N GLU A 172 18.80 9.56 -3.18
CA GLU A 172 19.42 10.24 -2.05
C GLU A 172 18.45 11.21 -1.35
N LYS A 173 17.70 12.03 -2.09
CA LYS A 173 16.68 12.97 -1.56
C LYS A 173 15.63 12.25 -0.71
N VAL A 174 15.13 11.11 -1.18
CA VAL A 174 14.16 10.28 -0.48
C VAL A 174 14.78 9.67 0.78
N MET A 175 16.04 9.24 0.70
CA MET A 175 16.77 8.70 1.85
C MET A 175 17.07 9.77 2.90
N ASP A 176 17.35 11.00 2.50
CA ASP A 176 17.48 12.13 3.43
C ASP A 176 16.18 12.38 4.21
N TYR A 177 15.04 12.42 3.51
CA TYR A 177 13.74 12.53 4.18
C TYR A 177 13.50 11.36 5.14
N TYR A 178 13.83 10.14 4.73
CA TYR A 178 13.68 8.96 5.59
C TYR A 178 14.56 9.05 6.84
N ALA A 179 15.81 9.52 6.71
CA ALA A 179 16.72 9.71 7.83
C ALA A 179 16.19 10.76 8.84
N GLU A 180 15.66 11.88 8.34
CA GLU A 180 15.04 12.90 9.20
C GLU A 180 13.78 12.35 9.91
N ASN A 181 12.94 11.60 9.18
CA ASN A 181 11.77 10.94 9.76
C ASN A 181 12.19 9.95 10.85
N ARG A 182 13.21 9.14 10.60
CA ARG A 182 13.77 8.18 11.57
C ARG A 182 14.23 8.88 12.84
N ARG A 183 14.98 9.98 12.74
CA ARG A 183 15.42 10.78 13.89
C ARG A 183 14.22 11.32 14.69
N GLY A 184 13.15 11.76 13.99
CA GLY A 184 11.91 12.21 14.62
C GLY A 184 11.22 11.11 15.40
N VAL A 185 11.11 9.94 14.80
CA VAL A 185 10.52 8.75 15.41
C VAL A 185 11.34 8.27 16.62
N GLU A 186 12.65 8.16 16.49
CA GLU A 186 13.56 7.76 17.57
C GLU A 186 13.48 8.70 18.80
N ARG A 187 13.27 10.01 18.57
CA ARG A 187 13.03 10.96 19.69
C ARG A 187 11.75 10.67 20.44
N ILE A 188 10.71 10.22 19.77
CA ILE A 188 9.41 9.90 20.38
C ILE A 188 9.50 8.55 21.09
N THR A 189 10.02 7.53 20.39
CA THR A 189 10.07 6.15 20.92
C THR A 189 11.03 5.96 22.07
N ARG A 190 12.06 6.80 22.19
CA ARG A 190 12.98 6.75 23.36
C ARG A 190 12.28 6.95 24.72
N PHE A 191 11.10 7.55 24.73
CA PHE A 191 10.29 7.71 25.95
C PHE A 191 9.41 6.48 26.23
N ASP A 192 9.33 5.53 25.32
CA ASP A 192 8.62 4.26 25.52
C ASP A 192 9.49 3.24 26.27
N ILE A 193 9.93 3.61 27.49
CA ILE A 193 10.82 2.80 28.34
C ILE A 193 10.20 1.44 28.67
N LEU A 194 8.86 1.36 28.71
CA LEU A 194 8.12 0.15 29.01
C LEU A 194 7.82 -0.71 27.78
N ASP A 195 8.28 -0.29 26.60
CA ASP A 195 7.99 -0.95 25.30
C ASP A 195 6.49 -1.17 25.08
N LEU A 196 5.70 -0.16 25.37
CA LEU A 196 4.24 -0.19 25.28
C LEU A 196 3.77 -0.47 23.85
N GLN A 197 4.53 0.02 22.86
CA GLN A 197 4.21 -0.23 21.45
C GLN A 197 4.16 -1.73 21.10
N HIS A 198 4.92 -2.59 21.76
CA HIS A 198 4.91 -4.03 21.55
C HIS A 198 4.05 -4.80 22.55
N ARG A 199 3.86 -4.27 23.75
CA ARG A 199 3.14 -4.94 24.85
C ARG A 199 1.65 -4.68 24.86
N LEU A 200 1.21 -3.49 24.45
CA LEU A 200 -0.21 -3.15 24.45
C LEU A 200 -0.95 -3.77 23.26
N PRO A 201 -2.24 -4.10 23.45
CA PRO A 201 -3.12 -4.49 22.37
C PRO A 201 -3.21 -3.39 21.29
N ARG A 202 -3.28 -3.79 20.01
CA ARG A 202 -3.27 -2.84 18.87
C ARG A 202 -4.34 -1.76 18.97
N TRP A 203 -5.55 -2.11 19.40
CA TRP A 203 -6.67 -1.17 19.50
C TRP A 203 -6.40 0.00 20.46
N MET A 204 -5.57 -0.21 21.49
CA MET A 204 -5.17 0.86 22.41
C MET A 204 -4.14 1.81 21.79
N LEU A 205 -3.38 1.34 20.81
CA LEU A 205 -2.31 2.09 20.19
C LEU A 205 -2.76 2.89 18.97
N GLN A 206 -3.93 2.59 18.37
CA GLN A 206 -4.38 3.20 17.11
C GLN A 206 -4.50 4.72 17.20
N ILE A 207 -5.23 5.23 18.19
CA ILE A 207 -5.43 6.68 18.36
C ILE A 207 -4.12 7.41 18.71
N PRO A 208 -3.32 6.96 19.70
CA PRO A 208 -2.03 7.58 19.99
C PRO A 208 -1.09 7.57 18.77
N TYR A 209 -1.04 6.47 18.04
CA TYR A 209 -0.24 6.34 16.83
C TYR A 209 -0.66 7.35 15.75
N ASP A 210 -1.96 7.46 15.46
CA ASP A 210 -2.46 8.39 14.45
C ASP A 210 -2.12 9.84 14.80
N ILE A 211 -2.25 10.22 16.08
CA ILE A 211 -1.90 11.55 16.56
C ILE A 211 -0.40 11.81 16.40
N LEU A 212 0.45 10.91 16.92
CA LEU A 212 1.90 11.07 16.89
C LEU A 212 2.46 11.06 15.47
N ASN A 213 1.98 10.15 14.63
CA ASN A 213 2.39 10.06 13.24
C ASN A 213 2.02 11.34 12.47
N ARG A 214 0.80 11.85 12.64
CA ARG A 214 0.36 13.10 12.01
C ARG A 214 1.14 14.31 12.51
N MET A 215 1.41 14.37 13.82
CA MET A 215 2.24 15.43 14.40
C MET A 215 3.67 15.39 13.83
N ASN A 216 4.27 14.20 13.75
CA ASN A 216 5.61 14.04 13.21
C ASN A 216 5.68 14.44 11.72
N ARG A 217 4.73 14.01 10.89
CA ARG A 217 4.65 14.39 9.46
C ARG A 217 4.49 15.90 9.27
N ARG A 218 3.62 16.54 10.07
CA ARG A 218 3.44 18.00 10.04
C ARG A 218 4.68 18.75 10.51
N LYS A 219 5.38 18.21 11.50
CA LYS A 219 6.65 18.76 11.98
C LYS A 219 7.71 18.68 10.88
N LEU A 220 7.89 17.50 10.26
CA LEU A 220 8.82 17.31 9.14
C LEU A 220 8.51 18.26 7.98
N LEU A 221 7.24 18.44 7.63
CA LEU A 221 6.84 19.41 6.61
C LEU A 221 7.25 20.83 6.99
N ARG A 222 7.07 21.26 8.23
CA ARG A 222 7.43 22.61 8.67
C ARG A 222 8.94 22.84 8.73
N GLU A 223 9.68 21.87 9.25
CA GLU A 223 11.14 21.98 9.42
C GLU A 223 11.90 21.78 8.10
N ASN A 224 11.36 20.98 7.18
CA ASN A 224 11.97 20.59 5.91
C ASN A 224 10.98 20.75 4.75
N THR A 225 10.30 21.91 4.64
CA THR A 225 9.27 22.13 3.61
C THR A 225 9.82 21.90 2.20
N GLY A 226 11.01 22.44 1.90
CA GLY A 226 11.66 22.27 0.60
C GLY A 226 11.91 20.81 0.26
N LEU A 227 12.48 20.03 1.18
CA LEU A 227 12.74 18.61 0.98
C LEU A 227 11.42 17.82 0.81
N THR A 228 10.47 18.00 1.73
CA THR A 228 9.19 17.25 1.71
C THR A 228 8.40 17.51 0.44
N THR A 229 8.30 18.76 -0.01
CA THR A 229 7.50 19.12 -1.19
C THR A 229 8.22 18.90 -2.52
N SER A 230 9.54 18.77 -2.51
CA SER A 230 10.34 18.51 -3.71
C SER A 230 10.36 17.03 -4.12
N ILE A 231 9.98 16.12 -3.22
CA ILE A 231 9.92 14.69 -3.55
C ILE A 231 8.85 14.45 -4.61
N ARG A 232 9.26 13.76 -5.68
CA ARG A 232 8.43 13.41 -6.83
C ARG A 232 8.41 11.90 -7.02
N MET A 233 7.49 11.42 -7.83
CA MET A 233 7.41 10.01 -8.21
C MET A 233 8.74 9.51 -8.82
N ASP A 234 9.41 10.33 -9.63
CA ASP A 234 10.67 10.01 -10.30
C ASP A 234 11.89 9.95 -9.34
N ASP A 235 11.71 10.34 -8.09
CA ASP A 235 12.72 10.13 -7.05
C ASP A 235 12.69 8.69 -6.50
N TYR A 236 11.67 7.91 -6.92
CA TYR A 236 11.57 6.49 -6.61
C TYR A 236 11.78 5.64 -7.86
N ARG A 237 12.20 4.40 -7.67
CA ARG A 237 12.42 3.42 -8.72
C ARG A 237 12.01 2.03 -8.27
N ILE A 238 11.63 1.18 -9.21
CA ILE A 238 11.32 -0.23 -8.98
C ILE A 238 12.44 -1.06 -9.59
N GLU A 239 13.09 -1.86 -8.73
CA GLU A 239 14.25 -2.70 -9.08
C GLU A 239 14.08 -4.07 -8.43
N PRO A 240 14.90 -5.08 -8.77
CA PRO A 240 14.92 -6.35 -8.05
C PRO A 240 15.01 -6.12 -6.54
N VAL A 241 14.24 -6.90 -5.77
CA VAL A 241 14.17 -6.74 -4.32
C VAL A 241 15.55 -6.88 -3.66
N GLY A 242 15.83 -6.00 -2.70
CA GLY A 242 17.09 -5.97 -1.96
C GLY A 242 16.98 -5.15 -0.69
N ASP A 243 18.11 -5.00 0.00
CA ASP A 243 18.17 -4.20 1.21
C ASP A 243 17.82 -2.73 0.91
N GLY A 244 17.04 -2.13 1.80
CA GLY A 244 16.66 -0.72 1.71
C GLY A 244 15.46 -0.41 0.81
N CYS A 245 14.77 -1.38 0.20
CA CYS A 245 13.50 -1.11 -0.46
C CYS A 245 12.41 -0.79 0.56
N PHE A 246 11.68 0.29 0.34
CA PHE A 246 10.60 0.75 1.21
C PHE A 246 9.36 -0.14 1.16
N ASP A 247 8.98 -0.55 -0.06
CA ASP A 247 7.87 -1.46 -0.29
C ASP A 247 8.35 -2.65 -1.11
N LEU A 248 7.74 -3.79 -0.86
CA LEU A 248 7.79 -4.95 -1.75
C LEU A 248 6.80 -4.70 -2.90
N PHE A 249 7.20 -4.96 -4.13
CA PHE A 249 6.38 -4.85 -5.33
C PHE A 249 6.48 -6.17 -6.09
N TYR A 250 5.50 -7.05 -5.93
CA TYR A 250 5.57 -8.40 -6.50
C TYR A 250 4.51 -8.61 -7.56
N ILE A 251 4.88 -9.39 -8.59
CA ILE A 251 3.98 -9.80 -9.66
C ILE A 251 3.95 -11.32 -9.69
N ALA A 252 2.78 -11.89 -9.45
CA ALA A 252 2.58 -13.33 -9.39
C ALA A 252 1.65 -13.80 -10.52
N VAL A 253 2.02 -14.87 -11.22
CA VAL A 253 1.29 -15.41 -12.39
C VAL A 253 0.56 -16.70 -11.98
N LYS A 254 -0.75 -16.78 -12.33
CA LYS A 254 -1.59 -17.98 -12.13
C LYS A 254 -1.31 -19.04 -13.16
#